data_0873aaf14e66ef0a40778d503ba91838
#
_entry.id   0873aaf14e66ef0a40778d503ba91838
#
_cell.length_a   1.000
_cell.length_b   1.000
_cell.length_c   1.000
_cell.angle_alpha   90.00
_cell.angle_beta   90.00
_cell.angle_gamma   90.00
#
_symmetry.space_group_name_H-M   'P 1'
#
loop_
_entity.id
_entity.type
_entity.pdbx_description
1 polymer ?
#
loop_
_entity_poly.entity_id
_entity_poly.type
_entity_poly.pdbx_seq_one_letter_code
_entity_poly.pdbx_strand_id
1 'polypeptide(L)'
;MATETSATASTKPLHGRVAVVTGASSGIGEASAEHLASLGAKVAVLARRADRLDDLVARVAKSGGTAVAVAVDVTDAAAVQAAADRVQAELGGADLLFNNAGVMLPGPVEELRADQWQRQIDLNISGLMNVIGAFTPQLVRAAGERGVADLINTSSSAAQNLYPTFAVYAATKAFVSHLSKHLRVELGPKKVRVSAIEPGIVGTELQSHVTDEGASAWLEGSKESIDWLRSEDIARTVGFIASLPLRVNLPQVFIMPTAQPS
;
A
#
# COMPACT_ATOMS: atom_id res chain seq x y z
N MET A 1 -22.32 -19.72 44.13
CA MET A 1 -21.72 -20.26 42.91
C MET A 1 -22.28 -19.46 41.73
N ALA A 2 -21.57 -18.45 41.30
CA ALA A 2 -21.93 -17.68 40.13
C ALA A 2 -21.07 -18.19 38.98
N THR A 3 -21.69 -18.75 37.97
CA THR A 3 -21.05 -19.20 36.72
C THR A 3 -20.73 -18.00 35.88
N GLU A 4 -19.48 -17.59 35.88
CA GLU A 4 -18.92 -16.68 34.88
C GLU A 4 -18.84 -17.41 33.54
N THR A 5 -19.79 -17.17 32.67
CA THR A 5 -19.72 -17.52 31.28
C THR A 5 -19.13 -16.35 30.52
N SER A 6 -17.82 -16.18 30.61
CA SER A 6 -17.10 -15.26 29.76
C SER A 6 -16.85 -15.92 28.40
N ALA A 7 -17.79 -15.78 27.48
CA ALA A 7 -17.54 -15.98 26.07
C ALA A 7 -16.76 -14.77 25.55
N THR A 8 -15.43 -14.80 25.65
CA THR A 8 -14.58 -13.88 24.91
C THR A 8 -14.72 -14.21 23.41
N ALA A 9 -15.66 -13.53 22.74
CA ALA A 9 -15.66 -13.47 21.30
C ALA A 9 -14.29 -12.90 20.89
N SER A 10 -13.44 -13.72 20.28
CA SER A 10 -12.16 -13.28 19.74
C SER A 10 -12.47 -12.23 18.67
N THR A 11 -12.38 -10.96 19.05
CA THR A 11 -12.55 -9.86 18.09
C THR A 11 -11.35 -9.86 17.14
N LYS A 12 -11.64 -9.87 15.84
CA LYS A 12 -10.60 -9.79 14.80
C LYS A 12 -9.70 -8.57 15.05
N PRO A 13 -8.37 -8.64 14.82
CA PRO A 13 -7.41 -7.59 15.21
C PRO A 13 -7.74 -6.19 14.71
N LEU A 14 -8.36 -6.08 13.51
CA LEU A 14 -8.72 -4.81 12.88
C LEU A 14 -10.23 -4.54 12.90
N HIS A 15 -10.98 -5.24 13.79
CA HIS A 15 -12.42 -5.00 13.91
C HIS A 15 -12.74 -3.53 14.18
N GLY A 16 -13.65 -2.98 13.38
CA GLY A 16 -14.07 -1.57 13.49
C GLY A 16 -13.13 -0.56 12.83
N ARG A 17 -11.99 -0.98 12.28
CA ARG A 17 -11.10 -0.09 11.51
C ARG A 17 -11.61 0.13 10.09
N VAL A 18 -11.24 1.27 9.51
CA VAL A 18 -11.52 1.63 8.11
C VAL A 18 -10.20 1.79 7.37
N ALA A 19 -9.92 0.85 6.49
CA ALA A 19 -8.72 0.83 5.67
C ALA A 19 -8.99 1.38 4.26
N VAL A 20 -8.07 2.17 3.74
CA VAL A 20 -8.03 2.61 2.34
C VAL A 20 -6.81 1.98 1.69
N VAL A 21 -7.00 1.33 0.54
CA VAL A 21 -5.92 0.69 -0.23
C VAL A 21 -5.91 1.24 -1.64
N THR A 22 -4.82 1.88 -2.05
CA THR A 22 -4.64 2.33 -3.43
C THR A 22 -3.93 1.29 -4.28
N GLY A 23 -4.18 1.29 -5.60
CA GLY A 23 -3.66 0.25 -6.49
C GLY A 23 -4.25 -1.13 -6.20
N ALA A 24 -5.50 -1.17 -5.71
CA ALA A 24 -6.17 -2.38 -5.22
C ALA A 24 -6.68 -3.30 -6.34
N SER A 25 -6.53 -2.95 -7.61
CA SER A 25 -7.06 -3.75 -8.73
C SER A 25 -6.18 -4.96 -9.11
N SER A 26 -5.02 -5.14 -8.47
CA SER A 26 -4.13 -6.30 -8.69
C SER A 26 -3.02 -6.38 -7.64
N GLY A 27 -2.36 -7.53 -7.59
CA GLY A 27 -1.10 -7.75 -6.89
C GLY A 27 -1.16 -7.44 -5.39
N ILE A 28 -0.16 -6.70 -4.91
CA ILE A 28 -0.02 -6.36 -3.47
C ILE A 28 -1.26 -5.64 -2.93
N GLY A 29 -1.82 -4.68 -3.69
CA GLY A 29 -2.99 -3.93 -3.24
C GLY A 29 -4.23 -4.80 -3.09
N GLU A 30 -4.51 -5.66 -4.07
CA GLU A 30 -5.61 -6.61 -4.05
C GLU A 30 -5.49 -7.58 -2.86
N ALA A 31 -4.35 -8.24 -2.73
CA ALA A 31 -4.09 -9.18 -1.63
C ALA A 31 -4.18 -8.50 -0.25
N SER A 32 -3.68 -7.25 -0.14
CA SER A 32 -3.75 -6.49 1.11
C SER A 32 -5.17 -6.11 1.47
N ALA A 33 -6.00 -5.72 0.50
CA ALA A 33 -7.41 -5.41 0.73
C ALA A 33 -8.18 -6.64 1.25
N GLU A 34 -8.00 -7.81 0.63
CA GLU A 34 -8.60 -9.06 1.09
C GLU A 34 -8.11 -9.44 2.50
N HIS A 35 -6.81 -9.32 2.73
CA HIS A 35 -6.23 -9.67 4.04
C HIS A 35 -6.71 -8.74 5.15
N LEU A 36 -6.72 -7.42 4.94
CA LEU A 36 -7.23 -6.45 5.92
C LEU A 36 -8.71 -6.68 6.22
N ALA A 37 -9.53 -6.98 5.20
CA ALA A 37 -10.93 -7.34 5.40
C ALA A 37 -11.08 -8.64 6.21
N SER A 38 -10.23 -9.64 5.98
CA SER A 38 -10.22 -10.89 6.75
C SER A 38 -9.90 -10.67 8.23
N LEU A 39 -9.07 -9.67 8.53
CA LEU A 39 -8.73 -9.22 9.88
C LEU A 39 -9.83 -8.33 10.52
N GLY A 40 -10.91 -8.03 9.80
CA GLY A 40 -12.10 -7.35 10.31
C GLY A 40 -12.18 -5.85 9.99
N ALA A 41 -11.29 -5.30 9.18
CA ALA A 41 -11.41 -3.95 8.69
C ALA A 41 -12.53 -3.83 7.63
N LYS A 42 -13.18 -2.65 7.57
CA LYS A 42 -13.92 -2.22 6.39
C LYS A 42 -12.90 -1.64 5.42
N VAL A 43 -12.97 -1.98 4.14
CA VAL A 43 -11.91 -1.60 3.18
C VAL A 43 -12.47 -0.78 2.02
N ALA A 44 -11.95 0.42 1.81
CA ALA A 44 -12.13 1.15 0.55
C ALA A 44 -11.01 0.75 -0.42
N VAL A 45 -11.38 0.19 -1.57
CA VAL A 45 -10.44 -0.25 -2.60
C VAL A 45 -10.42 0.74 -3.76
N LEU A 46 -9.26 1.38 -3.96
CA LEU A 46 -9.05 2.48 -4.89
C LEU A 46 -8.15 2.06 -6.06
N ALA A 47 -8.64 2.18 -7.28
CA ALA A 47 -7.86 2.02 -8.50
C ALA A 47 -8.65 2.56 -9.72
N ARG A 48 -8.04 2.54 -10.92
CA ARG A 48 -8.69 3.00 -12.16
C ARG A 48 -9.63 1.95 -12.76
N ARG A 49 -9.36 0.66 -12.57
CA ARG A 49 -10.10 -0.47 -13.19
C ARG A 49 -11.31 -0.83 -12.32
N ALA A 50 -12.47 -0.24 -12.63
CA ALA A 50 -13.70 -0.42 -11.85
C ALA A 50 -14.16 -1.88 -11.81
N ASP A 51 -14.12 -2.58 -12.94
CA ASP A 51 -14.46 -3.99 -13.07
C ASP A 51 -13.67 -4.89 -12.09
N ARG A 52 -12.36 -4.67 -11.99
CA ARG A 52 -11.50 -5.40 -11.06
C ARG A 52 -11.81 -5.10 -9.60
N LEU A 53 -12.18 -3.84 -9.30
CA LEU A 53 -12.57 -3.45 -7.94
C LEU A 53 -13.90 -4.08 -7.55
N ASP A 54 -14.87 -4.16 -8.46
CA ASP A 54 -16.16 -4.79 -8.22
C ASP A 54 -16.00 -6.29 -7.95
N ASP A 55 -15.15 -6.98 -8.70
CA ASP A 55 -14.79 -8.37 -8.47
C ASP A 55 -14.14 -8.58 -7.08
N LEU A 56 -13.22 -7.69 -6.70
CA LEU A 56 -12.57 -7.74 -5.39
C LEU A 56 -13.59 -7.53 -4.26
N VAL A 57 -14.48 -6.56 -4.38
CA VAL A 57 -15.56 -6.30 -3.41
C VAL A 57 -16.46 -7.54 -3.26
N ALA A 58 -16.82 -8.17 -4.38
CA ALA A 58 -17.63 -9.40 -4.35
C ALA A 58 -16.92 -10.56 -3.62
N ARG A 59 -15.60 -10.74 -3.84
CA ARG A 59 -14.80 -11.76 -3.12
C ARG A 59 -14.72 -11.47 -1.63
N VAL A 60 -14.48 -10.20 -1.25
CA VAL A 60 -14.46 -9.78 0.15
C VAL A 60 -15.81 -10.03 0.83
N ALA A 61 -16.91 -9.67 0.16
CA ALA A 61 -18.27 -9.91 0.67
C ALA A 61 -18.56 -11.40 0.84
N LYS A 62 -18.18 -12.25 -0.12
CA LYS A 62 -18.33 -13.71 -0.04
C LYS A 62 -17.57 -14.31 1.15
N SER A 63 -16.47 -13.69 1.56
CA SER A 63 -15.66 -14.08 2.73
C SER A 63 -16.17 -13.48 4.05
N GLY A 64 -17.33 -12.78 4.02
CA GLY A 64 -17.92 -12.15 5.21
C GLY A 64 -17.25 -10.83 5.63
N GLY A 65 -16.47 -10.23 4.77
CA GLY A 65 -15.86 -8.91 4.95
C GLY A 65 -16.74 -7.77 4.39
N THR A 66 -16.25 -6.54 4.53
CA THR A 66 -16.90 -5.34 3.98
C THR A 66 -15.89 -4.56 3.15
N ALA A 67 -16.21 -4.30 1.89
CA ALA A 67 -15.41 -3.45 1.03
C ALA A 67 -16.29 -2.53 0.16
N VAL A 68 -15.72 -1.40 -0.26
CA VAL A 68 -16.35 -0.43 -1.17
C VAL A 68 -15.37 -0.11 -2.29
N ALA A 69 -15.84 -0.21 -3.54
CA ALA A 69 -15.06 0.12 -4.73
C ALA A 69 -15.13 1.63 -5.02
N VAL A 70 -13.97 2.25 -5.22
CA VAL A 70 -13.85 3.67 -5.60
C VAL A 70 -12.93 3.76 -6.82
N ALA A 71 -13.53 3.86 -8.00
CA ALA A 71 -12.77 4.03 -9.25
C ALA A 71 -12.17 5.45 -9.28
N VAL A 72 -10.84 5.55 -9.26
CA VAL A 72 -10.13 6.83 -9.22
C VAL A 72 -8.73 6.69 -9.82
N ASP A 73 -8.29 7.72 -10.54
CA ASP A 73 -6.88 7.92 -10.86
C ASP A 73 -6.26 8.80 -9.77
N VAL A 74 -5.27 8.26 -9.06
CA VAL A 74 -4.64 8.98 -7.95
C VAL A 74 -3.80 10.18 -8.40
N THR A 75 -3.52 10.31 -9.70
CA THR A 75 -2.86 11.49 -10.27
C THR A 75 -3.78 12.70 -10.38
N ASP A 76 -5.10 12.49 -10.32
CA ASP A 76 -6.11 13.56 -10.27
C ASP A 76 -6.43 13.93 -8.81
N ALA A 77 -5.90 15.06 -8.35
CA ALA A 77 -6.06 15.51 -6.97
C ALA A 77 -7.53 15.78 -6.59
N ALA A 78 -8.35 16.29 -7.53
CA ALA A 78 -9.75 16.57 -7.28
C ALA A 78 -10.56 15.27 -7.16
N ALA A 79 -10.30 14.29 -8.03
CA ALA A 79 -10.91 12.97 -7.95
C ALA A 79 -10.52 12.23 -6.65
N VAL A 80 -9.26 12.38 -6.20
CA VAL A 80 -8.80 11.79 -4.93
C VAL A 80 -9.49 12.44 -3.74
N GLN A 81 -9.71 13.76 -3.74
CA GLN A 81 -10.47 14.43 -2.68
C GLN A 81 -11.92 13.92 -2.64
N ALA A 82 -12.58 13.83 -3.80
CA ALA A 82 -13.93 13.27 -3.88
C ALA A 82 -13.99 11.80 -3.38
N ALA A 83 -12.96 11.01 -3.67
CA ALA A 83 -12.83 9.65 -3.14
C ALA A 83 -12.71 9.63 -1.61
N ALA A 84 -11.93 10.54 -1.04
CA ALA A 84 -11.79 10.66 0.43
C ALA A 84 -13.12 11.06 1.08
N ASP A 85 -13.86 12.00 0.50
CA ASP A 85 -15.18 12.43 0.99
C ASP A 85 -16.18 11.26 0.93
N ARG A 86 -16.15 10.47 -0.14
CA ARG A 86 -16.97 9.27 -0.28
C ARG A 86 -16.65 8.21 0.78
N VAL A 87 -15.36 7.94 1.04
CA VAL A 87 -14.94 7.02 2.11
C VAL A 87 -15.42 7.50 3.46
N GLN A 88 -15.33 8.80 3.74
CA GLN A 88 -15.85 9.39 4.98
C GLN A 88 -17.35 9.16 5.12
N ALA A 89 -18.13 9.37 4.06
CA ALA A 89 -19.59 9.23 4.08
C ALA A 89 -20.04 7.76 4.21
N GLU A 90 -19.42 6.83 3.48
CA GLU A 90 -19.87 5.44 3.41
C GLU A 90 -19.30 4.55 4.51
N LEU A 91 -18.07 4.81 4.98
CA LEU A 91 -17.38 3.94 5.94
C LEU A 91 -17.12 4.59 7.31
N GLY A 92 -17.28 5.91 7.42
CA GLY A 92 -17.05 6.66 8.66
C GLY A 92 -15.65 7.24 8.80
N GLY A 93 -14.88 7.28 7.71
CA GLY A 93 -13.54 7.85 7.65
C GLY A 93 -12.41 6.86 7.89
N ALA A 94 -11.32 7.10 7.18
CA ALA A 94 -10.14 6.22 7.21
C ALA A 94 -9.33 6.39 8.50
N ASP A 95 -8.90 5.28 9.07
CA ASP A 95 -7.89 5.20 10.14
C ASP A 95 -6.66 4.36 9.75
N LEU A 96 -6.68 3.75 8.57
CA LEU A 96 -5.56 3.04 7.96
C LEU A 96 -5.49 3.39 6.48
N LEU A 97 -4.40 3.98 6.04
CA LEU A 97 -4.12 4.27 4.64
C LEU A 97 -2.92 3.43 4.18
N PHE A 98 -3.14 2.56 3.19
CA PHE A 98 -2.10 1.84 2.50
C PHE A 98 -1.91 2.39 1.08
N ASN A 99 -0.91 3.24 0.91
CA ASN A 99 -0.49 3.80 -0.37
C ASN A 99 0.36 2.77 -1.12
N ASN A 100 -0.27 2.08 -2.08
CA ASN A 100 0.40 1.03 -2.84
C ASN A 100 0.40 1.28 -4.36
N ALA A 101 -0.45 2.17 -4.86
CA ALA A 101 -0.45 2.51 -6.29
C ALA A 101 0.94 2.93 -6.77
N GLY A 102 1.40 2.36 -7.89
CA GLY A 102 2.72 2.66 -8.44
C GLY A 102 2.96 1.99 -9.78
N VAL A 103 4.01 2.42 -10.47
CA VAL A 103 4.49 1.86 -11.73
C VAL A 103 6.01 1.76 -11.73
N MET A 104 6.54 0.79 -12.45
CA MET A 104 7.97 0.54 -12.62
C MET A 104 8.28 0.44 -14.12
N LEU A 105 9.03 1.40 -14.62
CA LEU A 105 9.39 1.53 -16.04
C LEU A 105 10.90 1.75 -16.14
N PRO A 106 11.72 0.69 -15.94
CA PRO A 106 13.15 0.76 -16.09
C PRO A 106 13.53 0.99 -17.57
N GLY A 107 14.70 1.57 -17.76
CA GLY A 107 15.31 1.77 -19.07
C GLY A 107 16.63 2.54 -18.95
N PRO A 108 17.57 2.34 -19.90
CA PRO A 108 18.83 3.05 -19.93
C PRO A 108 18.60 4.58 -19.99
N VAL A 109 19.37 5.34 -19.21
CA VAL A 109 19.19 6.80 -19.13
C VAL A 109 19.49 7.51 -20.46
N GLU A 110 20.40 6.95 -21.24
CA GLU A 110 20.79 7.47 -22.57
C GLU A 110 19.68 7.38 -23.64
N GLU A 111 18.67 6.54 -23.41
CA GLU A 111 17.51 6.45 -24.31
C GLU A 111 16.49 7.58 -24.13
N LEU A 112 16.64 8.41 -23.11
CA LEU A 112 15.84 9.60 -22.84
C LEU A 112 14.31 9.34 -22.90
N ARG A 113 13.83 8.26 -22.28
CA ARG A 113 12.40 7.89 -22.23
C ARG A 113 11.63 8.83 -21.29
N ALA A 114 11.58 10.12 -21.64
CA ALA A 114 11.05 11.19 -20.77
C ALA A 114 9.58 10.99 -20.38
N ASP A 115 8.76 10.44 -21.28
CA ASP A 115 7.36 10.08 -21.01
C ASP A 115 7.23 9.01 -19.91
N GLN A 116 8.09 7.98 -19.94
CA GLN A 116 8.12 6.95 -18.90
C GLN A 116 8.63 7.49 -17.56
N TRP A 117 9.59 8.41 -17.61
CA TRP A 117 10.08 9.07 -16.41
C TRP A 117 8.99 9.91 -15.76
N GLN A 118 8.29 10.74 -16.56
CA GLN A 118 7.21 11.58 -16.08
C GLN A 118 6.07 10.73 -15.50
N ARG A 119 5.69 9.66 -16.19
CA ARG A 119 4.66 8.73 -15.71
C ARG A 119 5.00 8.12 -14.36
N GLN A 120 6.26 7.78 -14.10
CA GLN A 120 6.71 7.29 -12.79
C GLN A 120 6.65 8.40 -11.72
N ILE A 121 7.04 9.62 -12.05
CA ILE A 121 6.95 10.78 -11.14
C ILE A 121 5.49 11.08 -10.82
N ASP A 122 4.64 11.15 -11.83
CA ASP A 122 3.22 11.48 -11.65
C ASP A 122 2.50 10.46 -10.77
N LEU A 123 2.74 9.17 -10.99
CA LEU A 123 2.05 8.15 -10.20
C LEU A 123 2.71 7.90 -8.84
N ASN A 124 4.03 7.66 -8.82
CA ASN A 124 4.72 7.22 -7.60
C ASN A 124 4.98 8.36 -6.60
N ILE A 125 5.00 9.62 -7.07
CA ILE A 125 5.25 10.81 -6.23
C ILE A 125 3.98 11.65 -6.12
N SER A 126 3.51 12.27 -7.22
CA SER A 126 2.38 13.20 -7.18
C SER A 126 1.10 12.50 -6.76
N GLY A 127 0.81 11.32 -7.32
CA GLY A 127 -0.34 10.52 -6.95
C GLY A 127 -0.33 10.08 -5.48
N LEU A 128 0.81 9.62 -4.99
CA LEU A 128 0.99 9.30 -3.57
C LEU A 128 0.75 10.53 -2.68
N MET A 129 1.28 11.69 -3.05
CA MET A 129 1.10 12.95 -2.30
C MET A 129 -0.35 13.42 -2.30
N ASN A 130 -1.08 13.30 -3.42
CA ASN A 130 -2.52 13.60 -3.49
C ASN A 130 -3.31 12.76 -2.48
N VAL A 131 -3.04 11.46 -2.44
CA VAL A 131 -3.72 10.53 -1.51
C VAL A 131 -3.37 10.86 -0.06
N ILE A 132 -2.09 11.11 0.26
CA ILE A 132 -1.69 11.54 1.61
C ILE A 132 -2.41 12.82 2.01
N GLY A 133 -2.44 13.83 1.13
CA GLY A 133 -3.09 15.12 1.40
C GLY A 133 -4.58 14.97 1.72
N ALA A 134 -5.30 14.22 0.90
CA ALA A 134 -6.75 14.03 1.05
C ALA A 134 -7.14 13.21 2.29
N PHE A 135 -6.35 12.20 2.66
CA PHE A 135 -6.70 11.29 3.77
C PHE A 135 -6.09 11.66 5.12
N THR A 136 -5.02 12.46 5.17
CA THR A 136 -4.37 12.86 6.44
C THR A 136 -5.35 13.48 7.45
N PRO A 137 -6.31 14.35 7.06
CA PRO A 137 -7.29 14.89 8.01
C PRO A 137 -8.14 13.80 8.68
N GLN A 138 -8.51 12.74 7.93
CA GLN A 138 -9.27 11.61 8.48
C GLN A 138 -8.41 10.79 9.43
N LEU A 139 -7.15 10.49 9.06
CA LEU A 139 -6.21 9.75 9.90
C LEU A 139 -5.97 10.48 11.23
N VAL A 140 -5.73 11.80 11.20
CA VAL A 140 -5.50 12.60 12.42
C VAL A 140 -6.74 12.62 13.31
N ARG A 141 -7.94 12.76 12.75
CA ARG A 141 -9.19 12.70 13.50
C ARG A 141 -9.37 11.32 14.14
N ALA A 142 -9.25 10.26 13.37
CA ALA A 142 -9.37 8.88 13.84
C ALA A 142 -8.35 8.56 14.94
N ALA A 143 -7.11 9.03 14.81
CA ALA A 143 -6.07 8.89 15.83
C ALA A 143 -6.43 9.62 17.14
N GLY A 144 -7.10 10.77 17.05
CA GLY A 144 -7.63 11.50 18.21
C GLY A 144 -8.73 10.73 18.94
N GLU A 145 -9.64 10.12 18.18
CA GLU A 145 -10.81 9.40 18.72
C GLU A 145 -10.47 7.98 19.21
N ARG A 146 -9.64 7.25 18.47
CA ARG A 146 -9.33 5.81 18.71
C ARG A 146 -7.97 5.57 19.35
N GLY A 147 -7.12 6.59 19.43
CA GLY A 147 -5.77 6.52 19.98
C GLY A 147 -4.69 6.15 18.96
N VAL A 148 -5.05 5.72 17.74
CA VAL A 148 -4.10 5.36 16.66
C VAL A 148 -4.74 5.47 15.30
N ALA A 149 -3.92 5.86 14.31
CA ALA A 149 -4.15 5.62 12.89
C ALA A 149 -2.82 5.22 12.21
N ASP A 150 -2.90 4.67 11.02
CA ASP A 150 -1.74 4.19 10.26
C ASP A 150 -1.69 4.81 8.86
N LEU A 151 -0.50 5.26 8.47
CA LEU A 151 -0.11 5.59 7.11
C LEU A 151 1.01 4.65 6.70
N ILE A 152 0.74 3.75 5.77
CA ILE A 152 1.71 2.77 5.27
C ILE A 152 1.96 3.06 3.79
N ASN A 153 3.21 3.34 3.43
CA ASN A 153 3.61 3.64 2.05
C ASN A 153 4.43 2.50 1.46
N THR A 154 4.12 2.09 0.24
CA THR A 154 4.91 1.10 -0.50
C THR A 154 6.08 1.77 -1.21
N SER A 155 7.28 1.59 -0.66
CA SER A 155 8.54 1.91 -1.30
C SER A 155 9.08 0.70 -2.08
N SER A 156 10.36 0.43 -2.02
CA SER A 156 11.04 -0.70 -2.68
C SER A 156 12.43 -0.90 -2.10
N SER A 157 12.97 -2.11 -2.21
CA SER A 157 14.42 -2.36 -2.02
C SER A 157 15.27 -1.47 -2.92
N ALA A 158 14.76 -1.06 -4.07
CA ALA A 158 15.42 -0.13 -4.99
C ALA A 158 15.62 1.28 -4.41
N ALA A 159 14.96 1.63 -3.31
CA ALA A 159 15.25 2.88 -2.58
C ALA A 159 16.62 2.86 -1.88
N GLN A 160 17.16 1.68 -1.61
CA GLN A 160 18.42 1.45 -0.89
C GLN A 160 19.48 0.82 -1.79
N ASN A 161 19.08 -0.11 -2.66
CA ASN A 161 19.97 -0.90 -3.50
C ASN A 161 20.05 -0.32 -4.93
N LEU A 162 21.18 -0.57 -5.60
CA LEU A 162 21.43 -0.06 -6.93
C LEU A 162 21.17 -1.16 -7.98
N TYR A 163 20.25 -0.88 -8.89
CA TYR A 163 19.94 -1.75 -10.02
C TYR A 163 20.18 -0.99 -11.33
N PRO A 164 20.98 -1.53 -12.27
CA PRO A 164 21.15 -0.94 -13.60
C PRO A 164 19.79 -0.69 -14.26
N THR A 165 19.65 0.39 -15.00
CA THR A 165 18.43 0.82 -15.70
C THR A 165 17.24 1.28 -14.83
N PHE A 166 17.29 1.13 -13.51
CA PHE A 166 16.19 1.48 -12.60
C PHE A 166 16.30 2.89 -11.99
N ALA A 167 17.17 3.76 -12.50
CA ALA A 167 17.51 5.03 -11.85
C ALA A 167 16.29 5.88 -11.46
N VAL A 168 15.36 6.13 -12.39
CA VAL A 168 14.18 6.97 -12.12
C VAL A 168 13.22 6.28 -11.17
N TYR A 169 12.93 4.99 -11.37
CA TYR A 169 12.12 4.22 -10.45
C TYR A 169 12.70 4.25 -9.02
N ALA A 170 13.98 3.92 -8.89
CA ALA A 170 14.69 3.91 -7.61
C ALA A 170 14.63 5.29 -6.92
N ALA A 171 14.83 6.38 -7.68
CA ALA A 171 14.70 7.74 -7.15
C ALA A 171 13.28 8.04 -6.64
N THR A 172 12.21 7.61 -7.35
CA THR A 172 10.83 7.77 -6.85
C THR A 172 10.61 7.00 -5.56
N LYS A 173 11.18 5.80 -5.43
CA LYS A 173 11.04 4.98 -4.22
C LYS A 173 11.90 5.49 -3.05
N ALA A 174 13.07 6.05 -3.33
CA ALA A 174 13.88 6.77 -2.34
C ALA A 174 13.14 8.00 -1.80
N PHE A 175 12.43 8.76 -2.67
CA PHE A 175 11.54 9.83 -2.25
C PHE A 175 10.49 9.32 -1.26
N VAL A 176 9.79 8.22 -1.57
CA VAL A 176 8.76 7.65 -0.69
C VAL A 176 9.32 7.25 0.66
N SER A 177 10.48 6.57 0.69
CA SER A 177 11.15 6.18 1.93
C SER A 177 11.54 7.38 2.77
N HIS A 178 12.14 8.41 2.15
CA HIS A 178 12.56 9.62 2.87
C HIS A 178 11.38 10.44 3.36
N LEU A 179 10.37 10.65 2.52
CA LEU A 179 9.12 11.31 2.89
C LEU A 179 8.47 10.63 4.10
N SER A 180 8.39 9.31 4.11
CA SER A 180 7.78 8.54 5.22
C SER A 180 8.50 8.81 6.55
N LYS A 181 9.82 8.98 6.55
CA LYS A 181 10.59 9.35 7.75
C LYS A 181 10.18 10.73 8.28
N HIS A 182 10.01 11.72 7.40
CA HIS A 182 9.58 13.07 7.77
C HIS A 182 8.13 13.08 8.27
N LEU A 183 7.22 12.43 7.53
CA LEU A 183 5.82 12.32 7.95
C LEU A 183 5.67 11.65 9.31
N ARG A 184 6.53 10.68 9.65
CA ARG A 184 6.53 10.06 10.98
C ARG A 184 6.85 11.07 12.08
N VAL A 185 7.75 12.01 11.83
CA VAL A 185 8.10 13.07 12.80
C VAL A 185 6.94 14.05 12.96
N GLU A 186 6.27 14.41 11.86
CA GLU A 186 5.18 15.40 11.87
C GLU A 186 3.86 14.83 12.42
N LEU A 187 3.56 13.56 12.11
CA LEU A 187 2.28 12.93 12.44
C LEU A 187 2.32 12.08 13.71
N GLY A 188 3.51 11.64 14.13
CA GLY A 188 3.69 10.86 15.36
C GLY A 188 3.12 11.53 16.62
N PRO A 189 3.35 12.83 16.87
CA PRO A 189 2.72 13.56 17.97
C PRO A 189 1.18 13.57 17.90
N LYS A 190 0.61 13.37 16.69
CA LYS A 190 -0.84 13.26 16.45
C LYS A 190 -1.33 11.82 16.51
N LYS A 191 -0.50 10.88 17.00
CA LYS A 191 -0.78 9.43 17.13
C LYS A 191 -1.05 8.73 15.79
N VAL A 192 -0.55 9.26 14.68
CA VAL A 192 -0.55 8.58 13.38
C VAL A 192 0.81 7.90 13.21
N ARG A 193 0.81 6.58 13.12
CA ARG A 193 2.01 5.79 12.84
C ARG A 193 2.30 5.85 11.34
N VAL A 194 3.54 6.09 10.97
CA VAL A 194 3.95 6.10 9.56
C VAL A 194 4.99 5.02 9.34
N SER A 195 4.77 4.20 8.32
CA SER A 195 5.63 3.08 7.95
C SER A 195 5.91 3.10 6.45
N ALA A 196 7.15 2.83 6.06
CA ALA A 196 7.52 2.49 4.69
C ALA A 196 7.77 0.98 4.60
N ILE A 197 7.09 0.29 3.68
CA ILE A 197 7.41 -1.09 3.33
C ILE A 197 8.30 -1.06 2.09
N GLU A 198 9.42 -1.78 2.13
CA GLU A 198 10.44 -1.82 1.09
C GLU A 198 10.61 -3.26 0.58
N PRO A 199 9.71 -3.74 -0.30
CA PRO A 199 9.79 -5.08 -0.84
C PRO A 199 10.97 -5.25 -1.80
N GLY A 200 11.57 -6.44 -1.80
CA GLY A 200 12.33 -6.96 -2.92
C GLY A 200 11.44 -7.36 -4.08
N ILE A 201 11.83 -8.36 -4.86
CA ILE A 201 11.06 -8.81 -6.01
C ILE A 201 9.79 -9.53 -5.54
N VAL A 202 8.63 -9.03 -5.97
CA VAL A 202 7.31 -9.61 -5.70
C VAL A 202 6.64 -9.97 -7.02
N GLY A 203 6.13 -11.18 -7.16
CA GLY A 203 5.41 -11.62 -8.37
C GLY A 203 4.05 -10.90 -8.51
N THR A 204 3.99 -9.89 -9.36
CA THR A 204 2.79 -9.07 -9.59
C THR A 204 2.65 -8.64 -11.05
N GLU A 205 1.53 -7.99 -11.40
CA GLU A 205 1.36 -7.36 -12.72
C GLU A 205 2.35 -6.17 -12.95
N LEU A 206 3.06 -5.69 -11.92
CA LEU A 206 3.99 -4.57 -12.05
C LEU A 206 5.06 -4.84 -13.10
N GLN A 207 5.55 -6.08 -13.18
CA GLN A 207 6.56 -6.51 -14.15
C GLN A 207 6.04 -6.50 -15.59
N SER A 208 4.74 -6.67 -15.81
CA SER A 208 4.15 -6.63 -17.17
C SER A 208 4.20 -5.25 -17.82
N HIS A 209 4.47 -4.20 -17.04
CA HIS A 209 4.65 -2.84 -17.55
C HIS A 209 6.09 -2.55 -18.01
N VAL A 210 7.03 -3.45 -17.74
CA VAL A 210 8.44 -3.30 -18.14
C VAL A 210 8.55 -3.50 -19.64
N THR A 211 9.00 -2.47 -20.35
CA THR A 211 9.16 -2.46 -21.82
C THR A 211 10.62 -2.57 -22.24
N ASP A 212 11.55 -2.45 -21.32
CA ASP A 212 12.97 -2.62 -21.56
C ASP A 212 13.32 -4.11 -21.63
N GLU A 213 13.93 -4.53 -22.75
CA GLU A 213 14.26 -5.93 -23.00
C GLU A 213 15.30 -6.46 -22.00
N GLY A 214 16.30 -5.64 -21.66
CA GLY A 214 17.36 -6.03 -20.72
C GLY A 214 16.80 -6.21 -19.29
N ALA A 215 15.97 -5.28 -18.83
CA ALA A 215 15.31 -5.41 -17.54
C ALA A 215 14.32 -6.59 -17.50
N SER A 216 13.58 -6.81 -18.59
CA SER A 216 12.67 -7.97 -18.70
C SER A 216 13.44 -9.30 -18.65
N ALA A 217 14.54 -9.42 -19.39
CA ALA A 217 15.39 -10.61 -19.39
C ALA A 217 16.01 -10.85 -18.01
N TRP A 218 16.45 -9.81 -17.31
CA TRP A 218 16.96 -9.92 -15.95
C TRP A 218 15.88 -10.39 -14.98
N LEU A 219 14.66 -9.85 -15.05
CA LEU A 219 13.53 -10.28 -14.22
C LEU A 219 13.20 -11.77 -14.49
N GLU A 220 13.07 -12.18 -15.74
CA GLU A 220 12.78 -13.58 -16.07
C GLU A 220 13.90 -14.51 -15.60
N GLY A 221 15.16 -14.18 -15.85
CA GLY A 221 16.31 -14.98 -15.39
C GLY A 221 16.39 -15.11 -13.87
N SER A 222 15.93 -14.09 -13.14
CA SER A 222 15.94 -14.14 -11.68
C SER A 222 14.98 -15.18 -11.09
N LYS A 223 13.94 -15.59 -11.83
CA LYS A 223 13.00 -16.65 -11.41
C LYS A 223 13.64 -18.02 -11.26
N GLU A 224 14.75 -18.26 -11.96
CA GLU A 224 15.49 -19.53 -11.88
C GLU A 224 16.25 -19.68 -10.57
N SER A 225 16.64 -18.56 -9.94
CA SER A 225 17.50 -18.53 -8.77
C SER A 225 16.85 -17.97 -7.52
N ILE A 226 15.72 -17.26 -7.66
CA ILE A 226 15.04 -16.55 -6.56
C ILE A 226 13.57 -17.00 -6.53
N ASP A 227 13.15 -17.56 -5.40
CA ASP A 227 11.71 -17.73 -5.12
C ASP A 227 11.13 -16.37 -4.74
N TRP A 228 10.45 -15.72 -5.70
CA TRP A 228 9.92 -14.38 -5.55
C TRP A 228 8.90 -14.31 -4.42
N LEU A 229 8.87 -13.19 -3.71
CA LEU A 229 7.79 -12.91 -2.78
C LEU A 229 6.44 -12.94 -3.50
N ARG A 230 5.42 -13.34 -2.77
CA ARG A 230 4.03 -13.29 -3.22
C ARG A 230 3.36 -12.03 -2.68
N SER A 231 2.30 -11.60 -3.34
CA SER A 231 1.49 -10.47 -2.88
C SER A 231 0.98 -10.67 -1.45
N GLU A 232 0.66 -11.91 -1.08
CA GLU A 232 0.18 -12.31 0.24
C GLU A 232 1.23 -12.12 1.34
N ASP A 233 2.52 -12.22 1.03
CA ASP A 233 3.59 -12.01 2.00
C ASP A 233 3.63 -10.54 2.44
N ILE A 234 3.45 -9.64 1.47
CA ILE A 234 3.35 -8.20 1.74
C ILE A 234 2.03 -7.88 2.44
N ALA A 235 0.92 -8.48 2.02
CA ALA A 235 -0.39 -8.30 2.65
C ALA A 235 -0.38 -8.68 4.13
N ARG A 236 0.23 -9.82 4.48
CA ARG A 236 0.40 -10.25 5.89
C ARG A 236 1.24 -9.24 6.68
N THR A 237 2.29 -8.70 6.08
CA THR A 237 3.13 -7.69 6.73
C THR A 237 2.37 -6.39 6.98
N VAL A 238 1.54 -5.93 6.02
CA VAL A 238 0.64 -4.78 6.22
C VAL A 238 -0.32 -5.03 7.37
N GLY A 239 -0.96 -6.20 7.39
CA GLY A 239 -1.88 -6.61 8.45
C GLY A 239 -1.18 -6.69 9.82
N PHE A 240 0.05 -7.22 9.88
CA PHE A 240 0.87 -7.25 11.09
C PHE A 240 1.17 -5.85 11.62
N ILE A 241 1.65 -4.93 10.77
CA ILE A 241 1.94 -3.54 11.15
C ILE A 241 0.70 -2.87 11.73
N ALA A 242 -0.45 -3.00 11.05
CA ALA A 242 -1.71 -2.40 11.47
C ALA A 242 -2.23 -2.96 12.81
N SER A 243 -1.89 -4.21 13.13
CA SER A 243 -2.31 -4.92 14.34
C SER A 243 -1.42 -4.69 15.56
N LEU A 244 -0.31 -3.99 15.40
CA LEU A 244 0.62 -3.72 16.51
C LEU A 244 -0.01 -2.87 17.62
N PRO A 245 0.44 -3.03 18.88
CA PRO A 245 0.01 -2.16 19.97
C PRO A 245 0.20 -0.68 19.66
N LEU A 246 -0.67 0.19 20.17
CA LEU A 246 -0.71 1.63 19.88
C LEU A 246 0.66 2.33 20.01
N ARG A 247 1.49 1.90 20.95
CA ARG A 247 2.81 2.47 21.24
C ARG A 247 3.92 2.01 20.28
N VAL A 248 3.63 1.04 19.39
CA VAL A 248 4.63 0.43 18.50
C VAL A 248 4.44 0.93 17.08
N ASN A 249 5.48 1.49 16.51
CA ASN A 249 5.57 1.85 15.10
C ASN A 249 6.81 1.18 14.49
N LEU A 250 6.66 0.51 13.36
CA LEU A 250 7.75 0.03 12.53
C LEU A 250 7.97 1.05 11.40
N PRO A 251 8.94 1.96 11.53
CA PRO A 251 9.07 3.08 10.60
C PRO A 251 9.52 2.66 9.20
N GLN A 252 10.27 1.55 9.12
CA GLN A 252 10.80 1.01 7.87
C GLN A 252 10.83 -0.51 7.97
N VAL A 253 10.29 -1.19 6.97
CA VAL A 253 10.21 -2.66 6.93
C VAL A 253 10.74 -3.14 5.58
N PHE A 254 11.92 -3.73 5.62
CA PHE A 254 12.59 -4.30 4.46
C PHE A 254 12.23 -5.77 4.34
N ILE A 255 11.65 -6.19 3.23
CA ILE A 255 11.16 -7.56 3.01
C ILE A 255 11.75 -8.09 1.72
N MET A 256 12.61 -9.11 1.83
CA MET A 256 13.34 -9.64 0.69
C MET A 256 13.04 -11.13 0.50
N PRO A 257 13.02 -11.63 -0.74
CA PRO A 257 13.22 -13.05 -0.97
C PRO A 257 14.52 -13.52 -0.30
N THR A 258 14.51 -14.68 0.33
CA THR A 258 15.68 -15.18 1.07
C THR A 258 16.95 -15.28 0.22
N ALA A 259 16.78 -15.60 -1.06
CA ALA A 259 17.91 -15.78 -1.99
C ALA A 259 18.22 -14.49 -2.81
N GLN A 260 17.45 -13.42 -2.67
CA GLN A 260 17.74 -12.19 -3.39
C GLN A 260 18.95 -11.50 -2.75
N PRO A 261 20.05 -11.27 -3.50
CA PRO A 261 21.17 -10.49 -2.99
C PRO A 261 20.73 -9.03 -2.80
N SER A 262 21.23 -8.41 -1.76
CA SER A 262 20.96 -6.99 -1.44
C SER A 262 21.61 -6.06 -2.45
#